data_6ac9215b4e882369b87b8888cd80d912
#
_entry.id   6ac9215b4e882369b87b8888cd80d912
#
_cell.length_a   1.000
_cell.length_b   1.000
_cell.length_c   1.000
_cell.angle_alpha   90.00
_cell.angle_beta   90.00
_cell.angle_gamma   90.00
#
_symmetry.space_group_name_H-M   'P 1'
#
loop_
_entity.id
_entity.type
_entity.pdbx_description
1 polymer ?
#
loop_
_entity_poly.entity_id
_entity_poly.type
_entity_poly.pdbx_seq_one_letter_code
_entity_poly.pdbx_strand_id
1 'polypeptide(L)'
;MNRPFELLFIDDGSRDLSFDTIEKLRDRDERVRAVQFRRNYGKSAALAVGFQEALAHSFVVTLDADLQDDPMEIPGLIEDLEGGFDLVSGWKQARQDPITKTLPSKFFNWVTSKVAGFRLHDFNCGLKIYRHEVTEDALPYLYGELYRFLPAIAHWAGYRVGERAVTHHARKYGVSK
;
A
#
# COMPACT_ATOMS: atom_id res chain seq x y z
N MET A 1 -9.14 17.42 -4.81
CA MET A 1 -10.06 16.46 -4.17
C MET A 1 -10.72 17.15 -3.00
N ASN A 2 -12.06 17.25 -2.96
CA ASN A 2 -12.77 17.99 -1.91
C ASN A 2 -13.37 17.04 -0.86
N ARG A 3 -12.60 15.99 -0.47
CA ARG A 3 -13.00 15.01 0.54
C ARG A 3 -12.12 15.17 1.77
N PRO A 4 -12.67 15.06 2.99
CA PRO A 4 -11.86 15.00 4.18
C PRO A 4 -10.95 13.78 4.14
N PHE A 5 -9.72 13.94 4.58
CA PHE A 5 -8.73 12.87 4.65
C PHE A 5 -7.79 13.08 5.84
N GLU A 6 -7.19 12.00 6.30
CA GLU A 6 -6.08 12.00 7.23
C GLU A 6 -4.85 11.37 6.58
N LEU A 7 -3.67 11.79 7.00
CA LEU A 7 -2.38 11.20 6.64
C LEU A 7 -1.80 10.54 7.88
N LEU A 8 -1.75 9.21 7.88
CA LEU A 8 -1.14 8.43 8.95
C LEU A 8 0.22 7.91 8.49
N PHE A 9 1.28 8.41 9.09
CA PHE A 9 2.63 7.88 8.91
C PHE A 9 2.91 6.77 9.92
N ILE A 10 3.35 5.62 9.42
CA ILE A 10 3.87 4.53 10.26
C ILE A 10 5.38 4.45 10.02
N ASP A 11 6.14 4.88 11.01
CA ASP A 11 7.61 4.77 11.01
C ASP A 11 8.04 3.44 11.63
N ASP A 12 8.55 2.54 10.80
CA ASP A 12 8.99 1.20 11.20
C ASP A 12 10.39 1.21 11.83
N GLY A 13 10.59 2.13 12.79
CA GLY A 13 11.80 2.24 13.60
C GLY A 13 13.00 2.83 12.85
N SER A 14 12.80 3.91 12.11
CA SER A 14 13.88 4.68 11.49
C SER A 14 14.91 5.15 12.51
N ARG A 15 16.17 5.18 12.10
CA ARG A 15 17.31 5.62 12.93
C ARG A 15 17.90 6.95 12.47
N ASP A 16 17.31 7.55 11.46
CA ASP A 16 17.66 8.85 10.89
C ASP A 16 16.62 9.92 11.32
N LEU A 17 16.66 11.07 10.69
CA LEU A 17 15.76 12.19 10.99
C LEU A 17 14.35 12.03 10.36
N SER A 18 13.95 10.83 9.92
CA SER A 18 12.66 10.60 9.28
C SER A 18 11.51 10.92 10.23
N PHE A 19 11.56 10.40 11.45
CA PHE A 19 10.50 10.65 12.43
C PHE A 19 10.41 12.10 12.87
N ASP A 20 11.56 12.78 13.10
CA ASP A 20 11.61 14.22 13.42
C ASP A 20 10.94 15.06 12.29
N THR A 21 11.09 14.62 11.06
CA THR A 21 10.45 15.28 9.90
C THR A 21 8.94 15.10 9.92
N ILE A 22 8.46 13.91 10.26
CA ILE A 22 7.03 13.61 10.41
C ILE A 22 6.42 14.43 11.55
N GLU A 23 7.10 14.54 12.69
CA GLU A 23 6.64 15.38 13.82
C GLU A 23 6.47 16.84 13.41
N LYS A 24 7.43 17.39 12.67
CA LYS A 24 7.33 18.78 12.16
C LYS A 24 6.17 18.96 11.17
N LEU A 25 5.79 17.92 10.42
CA LEU A 25 4.60 17.95 9.56
C LEU A 25 3.33 17.94 10.41
N ARG A 26 3.26 17.07 11.43
CA ARG A 26 2.13 16.99 12.36
C ARG A 26 1.87 18.31 13.08
N ASP A 27 2.93 19.02 13.48
CA ASP A 27 2.82 20.31 14.14
C ASP A 27 2.27 21.42 13.22
N ARG A 28 2.30 21.22 11.90
CA ARG A 28 1.83 22.18 10.89
C ARG A 28 0.46 21.85 10.29
N ASP A 29 0.05 20.60 10.37
CA ASP A 29 -1.18 20.10 9.74
C ASP A 29 -1.86 19.07 10.64
N GLU A 30 -3.01 19.44 11.19
CA GLU A 30 -3.81 18.61 12.11
C GLU A 30 -4.29 17.29 11.48
N ARG A 31 -4.28 17.19 10.14
CA ARG A 31 -4.61 15.96 9.43
C ARG A 31 -3.49 14.92 9.48
N VAL A 32 -2.30 15.30 9.92
CA VAL A 32 -1.14 14.42 9.99
C VAL A 32 -1.11 13.73 11.34
N ARG A 33 -1.12 12.40 11.31
CA ARG A 33 -0.90 11.52 12.46
C ARG A 33 0.36 10.70 12.25
N ALA A 34 0.96 10.23 13.33
CA ALA A 34 2.18 9.44 13.26
C ALA A 34 2.19 8.35 14.34
N VAL A 35 2.70 7.18 13.97
CA VAL A 35 3.05 6.09 14.88
C VAL A 35 4.50 5.72 14.64
N GLN A 36 5.32 5.69 15.68
CA GLN A 36 6.71 5.25 15.62
C GLN A 36 6.89 3.93 16.33
N PHE A 37 7.51 2.97 15.66
CA PHE A 37 7.91 1.71 16.27
C PHE A 37 9.26 1.84 16.97
N ARG A 38 9.42 1.12 18.08
CA ARG A 38 10.69 1.09 18.83
C ARG A 38 11.85 0.46 18.04
N ARG A 39 11.56 -0.37 17.03
CA ARG A 39 12.51 -1.01 16.12
C ARG A 39 11.78 -1.41 14.85
N ASN A 40 12.52 -1.87 13.84
CA ASN A 40 11.92 -2.44 12.64
C ASN A 40 11.21 -3.77 12.97
N TYR A 41 9.92 -3.84 12.66
CA TYR A 41 9.05 -5.02 12.76
C TYR A 41 8.59 -5.53 11.39
N GLY A 42 8.88 -4.78 10.32
CA GLY A 42 8.54 -5.12 8.95
C GLY A 42 7.20 -4.57 8.46
N LYS A 43 7.04 -4.59 7.14
CA LYS A 43 5.91 -3.95 6.45
C LYS A 43 4.54 -4.48 6.87
N SER A 44 4.41 -5.79 7.15
CA SER A 44 3.15 -6.36 7.64
C SER A 44 2.71 -5.73 8.97
N ALA A 45 3.64 -5.57 9.92
CA ALA A 45 3.34 -4.94 11.19
C ALA A 45 2.93 -3.47 11.02
N ALA A 46 3.62 -2.73 10.15
CA ALA A 46 3.26 -1.35 9.83
C ALA A 46 1.86 -1.25 9.20
N LEU A 47 1.53 -2.13 8.27
CA LEU A 47 0.19 -2.18 7.68
C LEU A 47 -0.88 -2.57 8.69
N ALA A 48 -0.62 -3.53 9.57
CA ALA A 48 -1.58 -3.95 10.61
C ALA A 48 -1.94 -2.79 11.54
N VAL A 49 -0.94 -2.05 12.01
CA VAL A 49 -1.18 -0.86 12.83
C VAL A 49 -1.90 0.22 12.02
N GLY A 50 -1.48 0.47 10.78
CA GLY A 50 -2.13 1.44 9.91
C GLY A 50 -3.61 1.12 9.66
N PHE A 51 -3.96 -0.14 9.42
CA PHE A 51 -5.34 -0.59 9.23
C PHE A 51 -6.15 -0.47 10.53
N GLN A 52 -5.58 -0.86 11.68
CA GLN A 52 -6.23 -0.70 12.98
C GLN A 52 -6.58 0.76 13.29
N GLU A 53 -5.65 1.68 13.05
CA GLU A 53 -5.85 3.12 13.26
C GLU A 53 -6.86 3.73 12.28
N ALA A 54 -7.07 3.10 11.12
CA ALA A 54 -7.96 3.56 10.06
C ALA A 54 -9.36 2.95 10.09
N LEU A 55 -9.71 2.12 11.08
CA LEU A 55 -11.01 1.40 11.14
C LEU A 55 -12.25 2.31 11.15
N ALA A 56 -12.12 3.59 11.47
CA ALA A 56 -13.24 4.55 11.44
C ALA A 56 -13.49 5.17 10.07
N HIS A 57 -12.67 4.87 9.06
CA HIS A 57 -12.71 5.48 7.74
C HIS A 57 -13.39 4.58 6.70
N SER A 58 -14.09 5.18 5.72
CA SER A 58 -14.81 4.44 4.67
C SER A 58 -13.88 3.65 3.74
N PHE A 59 -12.65 4.15 3.53
CA PHE A 59 -11.62 3.47 2.75
C PHE A 59 -10.22 3.93 3.19
N VAL A 60 -9.25 3.10 2.91
CA VAL A 60 -7.84 3.30 3.25
C VAL A 60 -7.00 3.26 1.98
N VAL A 61 -6.08 4.21 1.83
CA VAL A 61 -5.05 4.18 0.78
C VAL A 61 -3.71 3.89 1.44
N THR A 62 -2.99 2.90 0.92
CA THR A 62 -1.59 2.66 1.29
C THR A 62 -0.66 3.25 0.25
N LEU A 63 0.47 3.79 0.69
CA LEU A 63 1.49 4.40 -0.16
C LEU A 63 2.87 4.19 0.48
N ASP A 64 3.87 3.83 -0.31
CA ASP A 64 5.25 3.78 0.17
C ASP A 64 5.85 5.20 0.18
N ALA A 65 6.55 5.57 1.27
CA ALA A 65 7.11 6.91 1.46
C ALA A 65 8.46 7.14 0.73
N ASP A 66 8.76 6.35 -0.30
CA ASP A 66 10.02 6.41 -1.06
C ASP A 66 9.94 7.28 -2.33
N LEU A 67 8.84 8.01 -2.51
CA LEU A 67 8.56 8.90 -3.64
C LEU A 67 8.51 8.19 -5.01
N GLN A 68 8.32 6.88 -5.05
CA GLN A 68 8.18 6.13 -6.29
C GLN A 68 6.73 6.08 -6.77
N ASP A 69 5.78 6.02 -5.85
CA ASP A 69 4.35 6.04 -6.18
C ASP A 69 3.84 7.49 -6.23
N ASP A 70 2.99 7.82 -7.22
CA ASP A 70 2.46 9.17 -7.41
C ASP A 70 1.12 9.34 -6.67
N PRO A 71 1.01 10.25 -5.68
CA PRO A 71 -0.26 10.52 -5.00
C PRO A 71 -1.36 11.05 -5.93
N MET A 72 -1.01 11.58 -7.11
CA MET A 72 -1.98 12.06 -8.10
C MET A 72 -2.80 10.93 -8.74
N GLU A 73 -2.39 9.68 -8.55
CA GLU A 73 -3.15 8.49 -9.00
C GLU A 73 -4.31 8.14 -8.05
N ILE A 74 -4.31 8.64 -6.81
CA ILE A 74 -5.32 8.33 -5.78
C ILE A 74 -6.76 8.63 -6.27
N PRO A 75 -7.06 9.77 -6.92
CA PRO A 75 -8.41 10.03 -7.42
C PRO A 75 -8.95 8.93 -8.33
N GLY A 76 -8.12 8.42 -9.24
CA GLY A 76 -8.51 7.35 -10.14
C GLY A 76 -8.77 6.02 -9.41
N LEU A 77 -7.96 5.69 -8.40
CA LEU A 77 -8.20 4.52 -7.55
C LEU A 77 -9.53 4.61 -6.79
N ILE A 78 -9.90 5.82 -6.33
CA ILE A 78 -11.19 6.06 -5.67
C ILE A 78 -12.35 5.85 -6.65
N GLU A 79 -12.22 6.35 -7.89
CA GLU A 79 -13.24 6.14 -8.94
C GLU A 79 -13.49 4.66 -9.19
N ASP A 80 -12.43 3.85 -9.29
CA ASP A 80 -12.54 2.40 -9.49
C ASP A 80 -13.20 1.72 -8.29
N LEU A 81 -12.85 2.13 -7.06
CA LEU A 81 -13.46 1.61 -5.83
C LEU A 81 -14.97 1.93 -5.79
N GLU A 82 -15.36 3.15 -6.17
CA GLU A 82 -16.76 3.59 -6.27
C GLU A 82 -17.49 2.90 -7.43
N GLY A 83 -16.76 2.55 -8.50
CA GLY A 83 -17.24 1.75 -9.63
C GLY A 83 -17.55 0.31 -9.27
N GLY A 84 -17.25 -0.11 -8.03
CA GLY A 84 -17.71 -1.38 -7.47
C GLY A 84 -16.62 -2.37 -7.14
N PHE A 85 -15.35 -1.99 -7.13
CA PHE A 85 -14.30 -2.80 -6.51
C PHE A 85 -14.27 -2.59 -4.99
N ASP A 86 -13.71 -3.55 -4.27
CA ASP A 86 -13.52 -3.51 -2.83
C ASP A 86 -12.03 -3.30 -2.48
N LEU A 87 -11.14 -3.72 -3.38
CA LEU A 87 -9.71 -3.45 -3.37
C LEU A 87 -9.25 -3.13 -4.79
N VAL A 88 -8.47 -2.04 -4.96
CA VAL A 88 -7.79 -1.75 -6.22
C VAL A 88 -6.30 -1.60 -5.97
N SER A 89 -5.50 -2.40 -6.69
CA SER A 89 -4.03 -2.34 -6.66
C SER A 89 -3.51 -1.48 -7.81
N GLY A 90 -2.50 -0.66 -7.55
CA GLY A 90 -1.76 -0.02 -8.62
C GLY A 90 -1.02 -1.07 -9.48
N TRP A 91 -0.92 -0.83 -10.77
CA TRP A 91 -0.11 -1.60 -11.70
C TRP A 91 0.96 -0.71 -12.34
N LYS A 92 2.21 -0.96 -11.98
CA LYS A 92 3.38 -0.25 -12.49
C LYS A 92 3.72 -0.74 -13.90
N GLN A 93 3.08 -0.15 -14.94
CA GLN A 93 3.27 -0.58 -16.34
C GLN A 93 4.69 -0.34 -16.85
N ALA A 94 5.26 0.83 -16.58
CA ALA A 94 6.59 1.23 -17.04
C ALA A 94 7.56 1.23 -15.85
N ARG A 95 7.93 0.01 -15.36
CA ARG A 95 8.95 -0.09 -14.30
C ARG A 95 10.30 0.36 -14.85
N GLN A 96 10.89 1.35 -14.21
CA GLN A 96 12.28 1.79 -14.46
C GLN A 96 13.31 0.94 -13.66
N ASP A 97 12.87 -0.21 -13.14
CA ASP A 97 13.71 -1.13 -12.38
C ASP A 97 14.61 -1.98 -13.30
N PRO A 98 15.83 -2.36 -12.83
CA PRO A 98 16.71 -3.27 -13.57
C PRO A 98 16.01 -4.62 -13.89
N ILE A 99 16.39 -5.22 -15.02
CA ILE A 99 15.85 -6.52 -15.51
C ILE A 99 15.98 -7.62 -14.44
N THR A 100 17.04 -7.59 -13.63
CA THR A 100 17.29 -8.53 -12.53
C THR A 100 16.21 -8.50 -11.44
N LYS A 101 15.47 -7.39 -11.29
CA LYS A 101 14.35 -7.27 -10.34
C LYS A 101 13.00 -7.51 -11.00
N THR A 102 12.86 -7.18 -12.29
CA THR A 102 11.57 -7.32 -12.99
C THR A 102 11.24 -8.78 -13.32
N LEU A 103 12.23 -9.61 -13.66
CA LEU A 103 12.01 -11.03 -14.00
C LEU A 103 11.50 -11.87 -12.83
N PRO A 104 12.13 -11.84 -11.63
CA PRO A 104 11.59 -12.51 -10.44
C PRO A 104 10.19 -12.02 -10.06
N SER A 105 9.91 -10.72 -10.19
CA SER A 105 8.60 -10.14 -9.91
C SER A 105 7.52 -10.66 -10.87
N LYS A 106 7.80 -10.78 -12.16
CA LYS A 106 6.87 -11.34 -13.14
C LYS A 106 6.56 -12.82 -12.86
N PHE A 107 7.59 -13.60 -12.51
CA PHE A 107 7.42 -15.01 -12.12
C PHE A 107 6.56 -15.12 -10.85
N PHE A 108 6.85 -14.32 -9.83
CA PHE A 108 6.06 -14.26 -8.60
C PHE A 108 4.59 -13.92 -8.92
N ASN A 109 4.33 -12.87 -9.69
CA ASN A 109 2.97 -12.47 -10.06
C ASN A 109 2.24 -13.58 -10.85
N TRP A 110 2.94 -14.29 -11.73
CA TRP A 110 2.36 -15.39 -12.48
C TRP A 110 1.99 -16.58 -11.56
N VAL A 111 2.89 -16.99 -10.67
CA VAL A 111 2.61 -18.06 -9.70
C VAL A 111 1.45 -17.64 -8.79
N THR A 112 1.50 -16.43 -8.23
CA THR A 112 0.46 -15.93 -7.33
C THR A 112 -0.90 -15.88 -8.04
N SER A 113 -0.96 -15.41 -9.30
CA SER A 113 -2.20 -15.40 -10.09
C SER A 113 -2.77 -16.81 -10.28
N LYS A 114 -1.91 -17.81 -10.51
CA LYS A 114 -2.34 -19.22 -10.66
C LYS A 114 -2.91 -19.78 -9.36
N VAL A 115 -2.26 -19.50 -8.24
CA VAL A 115 -2.71 -19.97 -6.91
C VAL A 115 -3.96 -19.20 -6.45
N ALA A 116 -4.01 -17.91 -6.69
CA ALA A 116 -5.15 -17.06 -6.30
C ALA A 116 -6.43 -17.36 -7.10
N GLY A 117 -6.32 -17.93 -8.31
CA GLY A 117 -7.45 -18.19 -9.20
C GLY A 117 -7.93 -16.94 -9.95
N PHE A 118 -7.22 -15.82 -9.86
CA PHE A 118 -7.48 -14.60 -10.63
C PHE A 118 -6.17 -13.92 -11.04
N ARG A 119 -6.23 -12.97 -11.96
CA ARG A 119 -5.03 -12.35 -12.54
C ARG A 119 -4.89 -10.89 -12.13
N LEU A 120 -3.71 -10.57 -11.55
CA LEU A 120 -3.18 -9.23 -11.46
C LEU A 120 -1.79 -9.18 -12.10
N HIS A 121 -1.45 -8.03 -12.67
CA HIS A 121 -0.12 -7.77 -13.21
C HIS A 121 0.89 -7.44 -12.11
N ASP A 122 0.44 -6.82 -10.99
CA ASP A 122 1.31 -6.44 -9.90
C ASP A 122 0.67 -6.61 -8.50
N PHE A 123 0.97 -7.74 -7.84
CA PHE A 123 0.55 -7.98 -6.45
C PHE A 123 1.34 -7.14 -5.44
N ASN A 124 2.57 -6.69 -5.80
CA ASN A 124 3.51 -6.06 -4.88
C ASN A 124 3.48 -4.52 -4.90
N CYS A 125 2.63 -3.88 -5.69
CA CYS A 125 2.52 -2.42 -5.68
C CYS A 125 2.21 -1.91 -4.26
N GLY A 126 2.92 -0.86 -3.79
CA GLY A 126 2.65 -0.21 -2.50
C GLY A 126 1.37 0.60 -2.52
N LEU A 127 1.07 1.23 -3.67
CA LEU A 127 -0.13 2.02 -3.86
C LEU A 127 -1.34 1.12 -4.06
N LYS A 128 -2.21 1.08 -3.07
CA LYS A 128 -3.48 0.34 -3.09
C LYS A 128 -4.56 1.13 -2.35
N ILE A 129 -5.81 0.92 -2.75
CA ILE A 129 -6.97 1.39 -2.02
C ILE A 129 -7.84 0.21 -1.59
N TYR A 130 -8.40 0.30 -0.39
CA TYR A 130 -9.22 -0.74 0.23
C TYR A 130 -10.48 -0.13 0.80
N ARG A 131 -11.62 -0.81 0.65
CA ARG A 131 -12.76 -0.56 1.53
C ARG A 131 -12.41 -0.95 2.96
N HIS A 132 -13.08 -0.32 3.92
CA HIS A 132 -12.88 -0.57 5.35
C HIS A 132 -12.97 -2.06 5.69
N GLU A 133 -13.98 -2.75 5.21
CA GLU A 133 -14.24 -4.16 5.49
C GLU A 133 -13.08 -5.06 5.05
N VAL A 134 -12.45 -4.73 3.92
CA VAL A 134 -11.25 -5.45 3.43
C VAL A 134 -10.07 -5.28 4.38
N THR A 135 -9.89 -4.08 4.97
CA THR A 135 -8.78 -3.84 5.91
C THR A 135 -9.00 -4.58 7.23
N GLU A 136 -10.23 -4.65 7.71
CA GLU A 136 -10.60 -5.36 8.93
C GLU A 136 -10.36 -6.87 8.76
N ASP A 137 -10.88 -7.47 7.69
CA ASP A 137 -10.71 -8.90 7.40
C ASP A 137 -9.26 -9.29 7.08
N ALA A 138 -8.44 -8.34 6.61
CA ALA A 138 -7.03 -8.57 6.33
C ALA A 138 -6.13 -8.61 7.58
N LEU A 139 -6.54 -7.99 8.69
CA LEU A 139 -5.72 -7.87 9.91
C LEU A 139 -5.13 -9.20 10.41
N PRO A 140 -5.88 -10.31 10.50
CA PRO A 140 -5.36 -11.60 10.98
C PRO A 140 -4.22 -12.17 10.11
N TYR A 141 -4.09 -11.72 8.87
CA TYR A 141 -3.13 -12.23 7.89
C TYR A 141 -1.90 -11.32 7.74
N LEU A 142 -1.84 -10.20 8.45
CA LEU A 142 -0.73 -9.24 8.34
C LEU A 142 0.46 -9.64 9.24
N TYR A 143 1.16 -10.72 8.84
CA TYR A 143 2.42 -11.12 9.48
C TYR A 143 3.45 -11.59 8.42
N GLY A 144 4.74 -11.51 8.74
CA GLY A 144 5.82 -11.86 7.82
C GLY A 144 5.72 -11.13 6.47
N GLU A 145 5.77 -11.87 5.38
CA GLU A 145 5.67 -11.34 4.02
C GLU A 145 4.26 -11.44 3.40
N LEU A 146 3.24 -11.81 4.19
CA LEU A 146 1.88 -12.05 3.66
C LEU A 146 1.19 -10.77 3.15
N TYR A 147 1.66 -9.58 3.53
CA TYR A 147 1.16 -8.34 2.94
C TYR A 147 1.21 -8.31 1.40
N ARG A 148 2.13 -9.09 0.80
CA ARG A 148 2.25 -9.23 -0.67
C ARG A 148 1.04 -9.93 -1.29
N PHE A 149 0.35 -10.76 -0.51
CA PHE A 149 -0.79 -11.55 -0.94
C PHE A 149 -2.14 -10.93 -0.56
N LEU A 150 -2.17 -9.71 0.00
CA LEU A 150 -3.42 -9.04 0.39
C LEU A 150 -4.48 -9.05 -0.72
N PRO A 151 -4.15 -8.77 -2.01
CA PRO A 151 -5.16 -8.89 -3.07
C PRO A 151 -5.70 -10.31 -3.25
N ALA A 152 -4.85 -11.36 -3.06
CA ALA A 152 -5.30 -12.74 -3.14
C ALA A 152 -6.16 -13.12 -1.94
N ILE A 153 -5.76 -12.71 -0.73
CA ILE A 153 -6.53 -12.91 0.50
C ILE A 153 -7.91 -12.26 0.39
N ALA A 154 -7.98 -11.01 -0.06
CA ALA A 154 -9.23 -10.31 -0.30
C ALA A 154 -10.11 -11.04 -1.32
N HIS A 155 -9.53 -11.51 -2.42
CA HIS A 155 -10.27 -12.27 -3.43
C HIS A 155 -10.84 -13.58 -2.86
N TRP A 156 -10.08 -14.33 -2.06
CA TRP A 156 -10.57 -15.56 -1.41
C TRP A 156 -11.63 -15.29 -0.35
N ALA A 157 -11.61 -14.13 0.29
CA ALA A 157 -12.67 -13.69 1.18
C ALA A 157 -13.95 -13.23 0.45
N GLY A 158 -13.94 -13.23 -0.91
CA GLY A 158 -15.09 -12.91 -1.73
C GLY A 158 -15.18 -11.44 -2.20
N TYR A 159 -14.15 -10.63 -1.91
CA TYR A 159 -14.10 -9.24 -2.35
C TYR A 159 -13.74 -9.11 -3.84
N ARG A 160 -14.27 -8.07 -4.47
CA ARG A 160 -13.96 -7.72 -5.86
C ARG A 160 -12.64 -6.95 -5.92
N VAL A 161 -11.61 -7.60 -6.46
CA VAL A 161 -10.27 -7.05 -6.58
C VAL A 161 -10.01 -6.61 -8.00
N GLY A 162 -9.56 -5.36 -8.16
CA GLY A 162 -9.17 -4.77 -9.43
C GLY A 162 -7.72 -4.26 -9.42
N GLU A 163 -7.29 -3.81 -10.59
CA GLU A 163 -6.01 -3.09 -10.72
C GLU A 163 -6.16 -1.91 -11.68
N ARG A 164 -5.37 -0.86 -11.42
CA ARG A 164 -5.29 0.34 -12.25
C ARG A 164 -3.83 0.61 -12.65
N ALA A 165 -3.60 0.91 -13.91
CA ALA A 165 -2.29 1.37 -14.35
C ALA A 165 -1.95 2.70 -13.67
N VAL A 166 -0.77 2.76 -13.03
CA VAL A 166 -0.32 3.93 -12.27
C VAL A 166 1.09 4.33 -12.69
N THR A 167 1.37 5.62 -12.58
CA THR A 167 2.70 6.18 -12.79
C THR A 167 3.65 5.74 -11.70
N HIS A 168 4.86 5.35 -12.07
CA HIS A 168 5.91 4.96 -11.15
C HIS A 168 7.19 5.73 -11.45
N HIS A 169 7.69 6.45 -10.45
CA HIS A 169 8.89 7.27 -10.58
C HIS A 169 10.15 6.51 -10.19
N ALA A 170 11.29 6.94 -10.74
CA ALA A 170 12.58 6.43 -10.30
C ALA A 170 12.83 6.83 -8.83
N ARG A 171 13.42 5.93 -8.05
CA ARG A 171 13.78 6.20 -6.64
C ARG A 171 14.72 7.40 -6.56
N LYS A 172 14.36 8.39 -5.76
CA LYS A 172 15.17 9.60 -5.55
C LYS A 172 16.12 9.46 -4.36
N TYR A 173 15.75 8.71 -3.33
CA TYR A 173 16.50 8.59 -2.07
C TYR A 173 16.55 7.13 -1.60
N GLY A 174 17.61 6.80 -0.85
CA GLY A 174 17.78 5.49 -0.23
C GLY A 174 18.31 4.41 -1.17
N VAL A 175 18.69 3.27 -0.58
CA VAL A 175 19.14 2.07 -1.28
C VAL A 175 18.05 1.00 -1.14
N SER A 176 17.71 0.34 -2.23
CA SER A 176 16.79 -0.82 -2.18
C SER A 176 17.45 -1.95 -1.40
N LYS A 177 16.85 -2.36 -0.30
CA LYS A 177 17.22 -3.57 0.44
C LYS A 177 16.85 -4.82 -0.36
#